data_95607bb21ccce25da51a01ecba51df8c
#
_entry.id   95607bb21ccce25da51a01ecba51df8c
#
_cell.length_a   1.000
_cell.length_b   1.000
_cell.length_c   1.000
_cell.angle_alpha   90.00
_cell.angle_beta   90.00
_cell.angle_gamma   90.00
#
_symmetry.space_group_name_H-M   'P 1'
#
loop_
_entity.id
_entity.type
_entity.pdbx_description
1 polymer ?
#
loop_
_entity_poly.entity_id
_entity_poly.type
_entity_poly.pdbx_seq_one_letter_code
_entity_poly.pdbx_strand_id
1 'polypeptide(L)'
;MRYYFSIILLFLLNSASQAQSGNNEWPLFRGKADLAGKVESEFPLSPKLLWSIKTGGTTKSSPVITDGTVFFGNDKGSLIAISTDGKILWKYESGASIDAAPMVYGKKVIFGSSDGILRAVDRTSGKLLWSYTTDNQIAGSANVWVAGNKAGIVAGSYDYFLHCVDPETGRSLWKVETENYINGTPAILNGKIVFGGCDGMLRVVDPLTGKQNDTIDIGVYIASSPALAHDFAYFGDYDGTKYCVNIRTRKIIWKIPGSDEGGSILGIPAVGNNSIVIGSEDKYLYCYNSSDGKLLWKYRTNGRIDGSAVLNSTKVLFTGMDGYVYILGLADGNKIWSFNAGTPISSSPAVIDGRFYILTQDGRLLAFGSN
;
A
#
# COMPACT_ATOMS: atom_id res chain seq x y z
N MET A 1 -56.18 14.67 42.76
CA MET A 1 -55.58 14.94 41.46
C MET A 1 -54.04 14.83 41.60
N ARG A 2 -53.44 13.74 41.16
CA ARG A 2 -52.00 13.53 41.18
C ARG A 2 -51.52 13.57 39.75
N TYR A 3 -50.70 14.55 39.39
CA TYR A 3 -50.05 14.66 38.09
C TYR A 3 -48.77 13.84 38.10
N TYR A 4 -48.67 12.82 37.24
CA TYR A 4 -47.44 12.11 36.92
C TYR A 4 -46.75 12.84 35.78
N PHE A 5 -45.56 13.39 36.05
CA PHE A 5 -44.62 13.90 35.02
C PHE A 5 -43.79 12.72 34.53
N SER A 6 -44.04 12.28 33.30
CA SER A 6 -43.18 11.33 32.60
C SER A 6 -42.02 12.07 31.97
N ILE A 7 -40.82 11.86 32.51
CA ILE A 7 -39.56 12.33 31.89
C ILE A 7 -39.21 11.35 30.77
N ILE A 8 -39.35 11.79 29.51
CA ILE A 8 -38.84 11.07 28.33
C ILE A 8 -37.36 11.38 28.21
N LEU A 9 -36.52 10.40 28.56
CA LEU A 9 -35.06 10.46 28.34
C LEU A 9 -34.79 10.14 26.88
N LEU A 10 -34.51 11.19 26.08
CA LEU A 10 -34.03 11.01 24.71
C LEU A 10 -32.57 10.49 24.75
N PHE A 11 -32.38 9.20 24.51
CA PHE A 11 -31.06 8.66 24.16
C PHE A 11 -30.70 9.09 22.76
N LEU A 12 -29.85 10.11 22.65
CA LEU A 12 -29.12 10.39 21.43
C LEU A 12 -28.10 9.25 21.20
N LEU A 13 -28.48 8.28 20.39
CA LEU A 13 -27.56 7.32 19.83
C LEU A 13 -26.63 8.08 18.84
N ASN A 14 -25.47 8.50 19.33
CA ASN A 14 -24.36 8.83 18.48
C ASN A 14 -23.89 7.54 17.81
N SER A 15 -24.46 7.21 16.67
CA SER A 15 -23.89 6.25 15.75
C SER A 15 -22.59 6.85 15.24
N ALA A 16 -21.46 6.45 15.84
CA ALA A 16 -20.16 6.58 15.22
C ALA A 16 -20.25 5.81 13.89
N SER A 17 -20.44 6.54 12.80
CA SER A 17 -20.33 5.97 11.46
C SER A 17 -18.90 5.45 11.33
N GLN A 18 -18.76 4.12 11.38
CA GLN A 18 -17.60 3.49 10.77
C GLN A 18 -17.56 4.03 9.35
N ALA A 19 -16.50 4.74 9.02
CA ALA A 19 -16.21 5.13 7.66
C ALA A 19 -15.99 3.83 6.86
N GLN A 20 -17.09 3.26 6.34
CA GLN A 20 -17.03 2.46 5.13
C GLN A 20 -16.46 3.40 4.10
N SER A 21 -15.18 3.19 3.72
CA SER A 21 -14.58 3.86 2.57
C SER A 21 -15.53 3.58 1.40
N GLY A 22 -16.28 4.58 0.99
CA GLY A 22 -17.02 4.54 -0.26
C GLY A 22 -16.03 4.20 -1.37
N ASN A 23 -16.51 3.69 -2.50
CA ASN A 23 -15.71 3.27 -3.67
C ASN A 23 -14.84 4.40 -4.27
N ASN A 24 -14.80 5.59 -3.67
CA ASN A 24 -14.23 6.83 -4.15
C ASN A 24 -12.95 7.27 -3.42
N GLU A 25 -12.27 6.38 -2.69
CA GLU A 25 -11.06 6.70 -1.96
C GLU A 25 -9.99 5.61 -2.09
N TRP A 26 -8.73 6.05 -2.10
CA TRP A 26 -7.53 5.22 -2.05
C TRP A 26 -6.56 5.80 -1.01
N PRO A 27 -6.96 5.81 0.29
CA PRO A 27 -6.30 6.61 1.32
C PRO A 27 -4.96 6.02 1.79
N LEU A 28 -4.72 4.76 1.52
CA LEU A 28 -3.55 4.01 1.95
C LEU A 28 -2.80 3.48 0.74
N PHE A 29 -1.53 3.15 0.92
CA PHE A 29 -0.79 2.34 -0.05
C PHE A 29 -1.58 1.05 -0.33
N ARG A 30 -1.81 0.73 -1.61
CA ARG A 30 -2.66 -0.40 -2.03
C ARG A 30 -4.16 -0.25 -1.72
N GLY A 31 -4.61 0.92 -1.28
CA GLY A 31 -6.02 1.28 -1.03
C GLY A 31 -6.57 0.85 0.31
N LYS A 32 -6.15 -0.27 0.87
CA LYS A 32 -6.62 -0.84 2.13
C LYS A 32 -5.48 -1.31 3.01
N ALA A 33 -5.75 -1.43 4.31
CA ALA A 33 -4.75 -1.83 5.30
C ALA A 33 -4.24 -3.27 5.13
N ASP A 34 -5.00 -4.15 4.48
CA ASP A 34 -4.62 -5.53 4.15
C ASP A 34 -3.59 -5.62 3.01
N LEU A 35 -3.36 -4.54 2.28
CA LEU A 35 -2.48 -4.42 1.13
C LEU A 35 -2.82 -5.36 -0.04
N ALA A 36 -4.03 -5.89 -0.09
CA ALA A 36 -4.44 -6.85 -1.13
C ALA A 36 -4.51 -6.24 -2.54
N GLY A 37 -4.60 -4.92 -2.67
CA GLY A 37 -4.62 -4.26 -3.98
C GLY A 37 -5.80 -4.67 -4.85
N LYS A 38 -6.94 -4.92 -4.23
CA LYS A 38 -8.19 -5.30 -4.88
C LYS A 38 -9.19 -4.15 -4.84
N VAL A 39 -9.82 -3.87 -5.98
CA VAL A 39 -10.89 -2.87 -6.12
C VAL A 39 -12.17 -3.52 -6.66
N GLU A 40 -13.31 -2.91 -6.32
CA GLU A 40 -14.61 -3.33 -6.88
C GLU A 40 -14.94 -2.55 -8.17
N SER A 41 -14.33 -1.36 -8.36
CA SER A 41 -14.58 -0.53 -9.54
C SER A 41 -14.01 -1.16 -10.82
N GLU A 42 -14.72 -0.97 -11.93
CA GLU A 42 -14.28 -1.44 -13.22
C GLU A 42 -13.17 -0.57 -13.81
N PHE A 43 -12.17 -1.20 -14.44
CA PHE A 43 -11.20 -0.50 -15.27
C PHE A 43 -11.78 -0.28 -16.66
N PRO A 44 -11.66 0.93 -17.25
CA PRO A 44 -12.05 1.16 -18.63
C PRO A 44 -11.35 0.16 -19.58
N LEU A 45 -12.04 -0.30 -20.62
CA LEU A 45 -11.44 -1.18 -21.63
C LEU A 45 -10.37 -0.46 -22.47
N SER A 46 -10.56 0.84 -22.69
CA SER A 46 -9.64 1.69 -23.47
C SER A 46 -9.47 3.04 -22.76
N PRO A 47 -8.77 3.08 -21.61
CA PRO A 47 -8.57 4.32 -20.89
C PRO A 47 -7.74 5.31 -21.70
N LYS A 48 -8.06 6.59 -21.57
CA LYS A 48 -7.32 7.69 -22.19
C LYS A 48 -6.55 8.46 -21.14
N LEU A 49 -5.41 9.02 -21.53
CA LEU A 49 -4.70 9.99 -20.71
C LEU A 49 -5.55 11.25 -20.64
N LEU A 50 -6.07 11.56 -19.45
CA LEU A 50 -6.88 12.74 -19.20
C LEU A 50 -6.00 13.98 -19.05
N TRP A 51 -4.93 13.84 -18.28
CA TRP A 51 -3.91 14.88 -18.08
C TRP A 51 -2.59 14.29 -17.57
N SER A 52 -1.53 15.07 -17.71
CA SER A 52 -0.19 14.77 -17.20
C SER A 52 0.41 16.04 -16.61
N ILE A 53 0.98 15.96 -15.42
CA ILE A 53 1.64 17.10 -14.76
C ILE A 53 3.03 16.69 -14.28
N LYS A 54 4.05 17.53 -14.58
CA LYS A 54 5.40 17.39 -14.04
C LYS A 54 5.49 18.09 -12.70
N THR A 55 5.93 17.38 -11.66
CA THR A 55 5.87 17.86 -10.27
C THR A 55 7.22 18.32 -9.72
N GLY A 56 8.31 18.03 -10.43
CA GLY A 56 9.69 18.36 -10.04
C GLY A 56 10.28 17.28 -9.11
N GLY A 57 11.49 16.85 -9.40
CA GLY A 57 12.12 15.70 -8.73
C GLY A 57 11.75 14.37 -9.39
N THR A 58 12.48 13.32 -9.03
CA THR A 58 12.16 11.93 -9.38
C THR A 58 11.34 11.31 -8.26
N THR A 59 10.64 10.20 -8.53
CA THR A 59 9.84 9.57 -7.47
C THR A 59 9.81 8.05 -7.59
N LYS A 60 9.89 7.40 -6.44
CA LYS A 60 9.56 5.98 -6.23
C LYS A 60 8.24 5.81 -5.48
N SER A 61 7.69 6.91 -4.97
CA SER A 61 6.43 6.92 -4.23
C SER A 61 5.27 6.42 -5.09
N SER A 62 4.20 6.03 -4.45
CA SER A 62 2.93 5.69 -5.09
C SER A 62 1.85 6.67 -4.64
N PRO A 63 0.89 7.04 -5.52
CA PRO A 63 -0.14 7.99 -5.16
C PRO A 63 -1.17 7.37 -4.20
N VAL A 64 -1.71 8.22 -3.31
CA VAL A 64 -2.92 7.94 -2.53
C VAL A 64 -3.94 9.04 -2.80
N ILE A 65 -5.24 8.74 -2.65
CA ILE A 65 -6.30 9.65 -3.10
C ILE A 65 -7.43 9.69 -2.07
N THR A 66 -7.81 10.90 -1.67
CA THR A 66 -8.95 11.13 -0.77
C THR A 66 -9.60 12.48 -1.10
N ASP A 67 -10.92 12.54 -1.11
CA ASP A 67 -11.70 13.77 -1.33
C ASP A 67 -11.20 14.58 -2.55
N GLY A 68 -11.01 13.90 -3.68
CA GLY A 68 -10.60 14.56 -4.93
C GLY A 68 -9.17 15.11 -4.93
N THR A 69 -8.33 14.70 -3.97
CA THR A 69 -6.92 15.11 -3.87
C THR A 69 -5.98 13.90 -3.90
N VAL A 70 -4.97 13.97 -4.74
CA VAL A 70 -3.89 12.98 -4.89
C VAL A 70 -2.67 13.46 -4.10
N PHE A 71 -2.10 12.59 -3.27
CA PHE A 71 -0.91 12.86 -2.47
C PHE A 71 0.21 11.88 -2.80
N PHE A 72 1.45 12.35 -2.88
CA PHE A 72 2.65 11.52 -3.08
C PHE A 72 3.92 12.28 -2.71
N GLY A 73 5.01 11.54 -2.51
CA GLY A 73 6.32 12.06 -2.19
C GLY A 73 7.27 12.09 -3.40
N ASN A 74 8.44 12.73 -3.25
CA ASN A 74 9.54 12.67 -4.21
C ASN A 74 10.91 12.63 -3.52
N ASP A 75 11.97 12.43 -4.32
CA ASP A 75 13.37 12.33 -3.89
C ASP A 75 13.95 13.63 -3.33
N LYS A 76 13.32 14.78 -3.61
CA LYS A 76 13.72 16.09 -3.08
C LYS A 76 13.10 16.40 -1.71
N GLY A 77 12.28 15.49 -1.19
CA GLY A 77 11.61 15.65 0.09
C GLY A 77 10.32 16.47 0.02
N SER A 78 9.76 16.66 -1.16
CA SER A 78 8.44 17.31 -1.27
C SER A 78 7.33 16.28 -1.14
N LEU A 79 6.43 16.46 -0.18
CA LEU A 79 5.09 15.89 -0.20
C LEU A 79 4.18 16.83 -1.01
N ILE A 80 3.49 16.30 -2.01
CA ILE A 80 2.75 17.11 -2.98
C ILE A 80 1.28 16.70 -2.94
N ALA A 81 0.38 17.70 -2.88
CA ALA A 81 -1.05 17.54 -3.04
C ALA A 81 -1.53 18.16 -4.36
N ILE A 82 -2.24 17.35 -5.14
CA ILE A 82 -2.75 17.72 -6.46
C ILE A 82 -4.25 17.37 -6.52
N SER A 83 -5.10 18.26 -7.02
CA SER A 83 -6.50 17.91 -7.27
C SER A 83 -6.61 16.85 -8.37
N THR A 84 -7.69 16.08 -8.39
CA THR A 84 -7.96 15.10 -9.45
C THR A 84 -8.12 15.72 -10.84
N ASP A 85 -8.18 17.07 -10.92
CA ASP A 85 -8.15 17.85 -12.17
C ASP A 85 -6.75 18.33 -12.56
N GLY A 86 -5.69 17.92 -11.81
CA GLY A 86 -4.30 18.22 -12.14
C GLY A 86 -3.78 19.57 -11.64
N LYS A 87 -4.42 20.22 -10.66
CA LYS A 87 -3.92 21.48 -10.06
C LYS A 87 -3.13 21.18 -8.80
N ILE A 88 -1.90 21.70 -8.68
CA ILE A 88 -1.14 21.65 -7.43
C ILE A 88 -1.86 22.51 -6.39
N LEU A 89 -2.24 21.91 -5.27
CA LEU A 89 -2.93 22.60 -4.17
C LEU A 89 -1.94 23.14 -3.16
N TRP A 90 -0.98 22.30 -2.75
CA TRP A 90 0.09 22.68 -1.83
C TRP A 90 1.27 21.71 -1.94
N LYS A 91 2.40 22.13 -1.38
CA LYS A 91 3.59 21.30 -1.17
C LYS A 91 4.09 21.49 0.26
N TYR A 92 4.60 20.44 0.84
CA TYR A 92 5.33 20.44 2.11
C TYR A 92 6.76 19.94 1.86
N GLU A 93 7.75 20.70 2.29
CA GLU A 93 9.17 20.33 2.12
C GLU A 93 9.70 19.70 3.42
N SER A 94 10.01 18.40 3.41
CA SER A 94 10.54 17.68 4.56
C SER A 94 12.06 17.83 4.71
N GLY A 95 12.72 18.18 3.61
CA GLY A 95 14.20 18.25 3.56
C GLY A 95 14.89 16.90 3.32
N ALA A 96 14.14 15.80 3.24
CA ALA A 96 14.67 14.44 3.05
C ALA A 96 13.74 13.64 2.12
N SER A 97 14.28 12.70 1.34
CA SER A 97 13.52 11.91 0.36
C SER A 97 12.30 11.23 0.96
N ILE A 98 11.17 11.31 0.23
CA ILE A 98 9.91 10.64 0.55
C ILE A 98 9.67 9.58 -0.53
N ASP A 99 10.24 8.38 -0.33
CA ASP A 99 10.20 7.30 -1.32
C ASP A 99 8.94 6.42 -1.19
N ALA A 100 8.41 6.29 0.02
CA ALA A 100 7.18 5.53 0.28
C ALA A 100 5.92 6.32 -0.08
N ALA A 101 4.83 5.60 -0.32
CA ALA A 101 3.52 6.23 -0.46
C ALA A 101 3.11 6.85 0.90
N PRO A 102 2.55 8.07 0.91
CA PRO A 102 1.92 8.60 2.10
C PRO A 102 0.63 7.84 2.41
N MET A 103 0.03 8.11 3.56
CA MET A 103 -1.31 7.65 3.91
C MET A 103 -2.18 8.82 4.36
N VAL A 104 -3.49 8.67 4.20
CA VAL A 104 -4.46 9.64 4.72
C VAL A 104 -5.25 9.01 5.86
N TYR A 105 -5.29 9.68 7.00
CA TYR A 105 -6.12 9.31 8.15
C TYR A 105 -6.81 10.54 8.73
N GLY A 106 -8.12 10.57 8.63
CA GLY A 106 -8.91 11.73 9.02
C GLY A 106 -8.49 13.01 8.25
N LYS A 107 -8.08 14.04 8.98
CA LYS A 107 -7.62 15.31 8.42
C LYS A 107 -6.11 15.38 8.20
N LYS A 108 -5.41 14.25 8.25
CA LYS A 108 -3.94 14.18 8.21
C LYS A 108 -3.46 13.42 6.99
N VAL A 109 -2.34 13.87 6.41
CA VAL A 109 -1.50 13.09 5.52
C VAL A 109 -0.25 12.71 6.30
N ILE A 110 0.03 11.41 6.40
CA ILE A 110 1.10 10.86 7.22
C ILE A 110 2.10 10.16 6.31
N PHE A 111 3.39 10.42 6.50
CA PHE A 111 4.46 9.87 5.66
C PHE A 111 5.77 9.75 6.42
N GLY A 112 6.56 8.74 6.08
CA GLY A 112 7.95 8.59 6.50
C GLY A 112 8.90 9.14 5.45
N SER A 113 10.12 9.45 5.87
CA SER A 113 11.18 9.97 4.99
C SER A 113 12.55 9.39 5.36
N SER A 114 13.54 9.60 4.48
CA SER A 114 14.89 9.03 4.62
C SER A 114 15.68 9.58 5.80
N ASP A 115 15.22 10.66 6.44
CA ASP A 115 15.78 11.20 7.68
C ASP A 115 15.28 10.50 8.96
N GLY A 116 14.48 9.42 8.81
CA GLY A 116 13.92 8.68 9.93
C GLY A 116 12.75 9.35 10.63
N ILE A 117 12.12 10.35 10.02
CA ILE A 117 11.03 11.06 10.67
C ILE A 117 9.70 10.70 10.02
N LEU A 118 8.76 10.21 10.84
CA LEU A 118 7.36 10.08 10.50
C LEU A 118 6.66 11.41 10.79
N ARG A 119 6.02 12.00 9.78
CA ARG A 119 5.37 13.30 9.87
C ARG A 119 3.90 13.19 9.55
N ALA A 120 3.08 13.99 10.24
CA ALA A 120 1.70 14.27 9.86
C ALA A 120 1.53 15.74 9.51
N VAL A 121 0.94 16.00 8.37
CA VAL A 121 0.55 17.35 7.94
C VAL A 121 -0.96 17.43 7.80
N ASP A 122 -1.50 18.64 7.98
CA ASP A 122 -2.92 18.89 7.72
C ASP A 122 -3.23 18.68 6.23
N ARG A 123 -4.21 17.85 5.94
CA ARG A 123 -4.56 17.41 4.58
C ARG A 123 -4.94 18.56 3.66
N THR A 124 -5.53 19.62 4.20
CA THR A 124 -6.05 20.74 3.42
C THR A 124 -4.98 21.81 3.15
N SER A 125 -4.14 22.08 4.15
CA SER A 125 -3.18 23.19 4.12
C SER A 125 -1.72 22.76 3.95
N GLY A 126 -1.40 21.48 4.14
CA GLY A 126 -0.03 20.98 4.16
C GLY A 126 0.80 21.41 5.39
N LYS A 127 0.20 22.05 6.40
CA LYS A 127 0.91 22.47 7.61
C LYS A 127 1.26 21.30 8.50
N LEU A 128 2.50 21.26 9.02
CA LEU A 128 2.94 20.24 9.98
C LEU A 128 2.07 20.25 11.23
N LEU A 129 1.59 19.08 11.63
CA LEU A 129 0.81 18.89 12.85
C LEU A 129 1.65 18.23 13.94
N TRP A 130 2.37 17.16 13.60
CA TRP A 130 3.28 16.47 14.50
C TRP A 130 4.38 15.74 13.74
N SER A 131 5.45 15.39 14.43
CA SER A 131 6.53 14.54 13.94
C SER A 131 6.95 13.55 15.02
N TYR A 132 7.41 12.38 14.59
CA TYR A 132 7.95 11.31 15.41
C TYR A 132 9.27 10.85 14.81
N THR A 133 10.35 10.81 15.58
CA THR A 133 11.68 10.47 15.10
C THR A 133 12.02 9.03 15.45
N THR A 134 12.50 8.28 14.48
CA THR A 134 13.16 6.98 14.60
C THR A 134 14.66 7.17 14.44
N ASP A 135 15.47 6.17 14.80
CA ASP A 135 16.93 6.29 14.76
C ASP A 135 17.51 6.04 13.34
N ASN A 136 16.68 5.69 12.35
CA ASN A 136 17.09 5.48 10.96
C ASN A 136 15.91 5.66 10.00
N GLN A 137 16.17 5.60 8.69
CA GLN A 137 15.19 5.88 7.65
C GLN A 137 13.90 5.01 7.73
N ILE A 138 12.79 5.61 7.29
CA ILE A 138 11.50 4.94 7.11
C ILE A 138 11.30 4.73 5.60
N ALA A 139 11.56 3.50 5.13
CA ALA A 139 11.53 3.18 3.71
C ALA A 139 10.16 2.67 3.22
N GLY A 140 9.40 2.02 4.10
CA GLY A 140 8.04 1.53 3.82
C GLY A 140 6.96 2.57 4.11
N SER A 141 5.79 2.39 3.49
CA SER A 141 4.62 3.21 3.81
C SER A 141 4.13 2.92 5.22
N ALA A 142 3.63 3.95 5.90
CA ALA A 142 2.88 3.74 7.13
C ALA A 142 1.51 3.12 6.85
N ASN A 143 0.95 2.43 7.84
CA ASN A 143 -0.39 1.86 7.79
C ASN A 143 -1.14 2.17 9.10
N VAL A 144 -2.45 1.94 9.13
CA VAL A 144 -3.29 2.25 10.29
C VAL A 144 -4.11 1.05 10.73
N TRP A 145 -4.13 0.78 12.02
CA TRP A 145 -5.10 -0.10 12.65
C TRP A 145 -6.14 0.69 13.42
N VAL A 146 -7.37 0.18 13.41
CA VAL A 146 -8.50 0.76 14.14
C VAL A 146 -9.24 -0.35 14.88
N ALA A 147 -9.50 -0.16 16.19
CA ALA A 147 -10.23 -1.09 17.03
C ALA A 147 -11.15 -0.31 17.99
N GLY A 148 -12.42 -0.21 17.65
CA GLY A 148 -13.39 0.64 18.35
C GLY A 148 -12.97 2.12 18.28
N ASN A 149 -12.74 2.73 19.43
CA ASN A 149 -12.29 4.13 19.54
C ASN A 149 -10.77 4.28 19.63
N LYS A 150 -10.01 3.18 19.47
CA LYS A 150 -8.54 3.20 19.47
C LYS A 150 -8.03 3.05 18.06
N ALA A 151 -6.94 3.73 17.76
CA ALA A 151 -6.22 3.62 16.51
C ALA A 151 -4.71 3.81 16.73
N GLY A 152 -3.90 3.30 15.82
CA GLY A 152 -2.46 3.53 15.82
C GLY A 152 -1.90 3.49 14.41
N ILE A 153 -0.95 4.36 14.16
CA ILE A 153 -0.17 4.38 12.92
C ILE A 153 1.05 3.50 13.14
N VAL A 154 1.29 2.56 12.23
CA VAL A 154 2.44 1.66 12.29
C VAL A 154 3.36 1.92 11.11
N ALA A 155 4.66 1.96 11.37
CA ALA A 155 5.70 2.13 10.37
C ALA A 155 6.93 1.31 10.74
N GLY A 156 7.51 0.61 9.77
CA GLY A 156 8.80 -0.05 9.90
C GLY A 156 9.94 0.94 9.66
N SER A 157 11.06 0.77 10.37
CA SER A 157 12.25 1.58 10.20
C SER A 157 13.51 0.72 10.03
N TYR A 158 14.55 1.33 9.50
CA TYR A 158 15.88 0.74 9.41
C TYR A 158 16.62 0.77 10.76
N ASP A 159 16.00 1.30 11.81
CA ASP A 159 16.49 1.20 13.19
C ASP A 159 16.14 -0.13 13.86
N TYR A 160 15.61 -1.10 13.10
CA TYR A 160 15.21 -2.44 13.51
C TYR A 160 13.91 -2.49 14.32
N PHE A 161 13.12 -1.43 14.32
CA PHE A 161 11.84 -1.42 15.03
C PHE A 161 10.65 -1.24 14.10
N LEU A 162 9.58 -1.96 14.44
CA LEU A 162 8.23 -1.58 14.05
C LEU A 162 7.72 -0.60 15.11
N HIS A 163 7.44 0.63 14.72
CA HIS A 163 6.91 1.68 15.59
C HIS A 163 5.40 1.76 15.47
N CYS A 164 4.73 2.03 16.59
CA CYS A 164 3.33 2.42 16.62
C CYS A 164 3.18 3.74 17.34
N VAL A 165 2.51 4.70 16.71
CA VAL A 165 2.28 6.02 17.26
C VAL A 165 0.78 6.36 17.29
N ASP A 166 0.41 7.20 18.23
CA ASP A 166 -0.93 7.78 18.32
C ASP A 166 -1.19 8.70 17.11
N PRO A 167 -2.26 8.49 16.35
CA PRO A 167 -2.51 9.25 15.11
C PRO A 167 -2.82 10.73 15.35
N GLU A 168 -3.26 11.12 16.56
CA GLU A 168 -3.58 12.50 16.87
C GLU A 168 -2.37 13.31 17.33
N THR A 169 -1.47 12.68 18.08
CA THR A 169 -0.37 13.37 18.76
C THR A 169 1.02 13.00 18.25
N GLY A 170 1.15 11.91 17.49
CA GLY A 170 2.46 11.35 17.10
C GLY A 170 3.25 10.73 18.25
N ARG A 171 2.69 10.59 19.45
CA ARG A 171 3.38 9.97 20.60
C ARG A 171 3.47 8.46 20.40
N SER A 172 4.61 7.88 20.78
CA SER A 172 4.81 6.43 20.77
C SER A 172 3.78 5.75 21.66
N LEU A 173 3.12 4.73 21.11
CA LEU A 173 2.24 3.81 21.84
C LEU A 173 3.02 2.55 22.24
N TRP A 174 3.76 1.98 21.32
CA TRP A 174 4.64 0.84 21.52
C TRP A 174 5.62 0.70 20.33
N LYS A 175 6.64 -0.12 20.50
CA LYS A 175 7.55 -0.55 19.43
C LYS A 175 7.92 -2.02 19.61
N VAL A 176 8.21 -2.69 18.49
CA VAL A 176 8.62 -4.10 18.43
C VAL A 176 9.98 -4.19 17.77
N GLU A 177 10.93 -4.77 18.45
CA GLU A 177 12.30 -4.98 17.97
C GLU A 177 12.37 -6.17 16.99
N THR A 178 13.20 -6.04 15.97
CA THR A 178 13.57 -7.08 15.02
C THR A 178 15.08 -7.20 14.95
N GLU A 179 15.59 -8.23 14.27
CA GLU A 179 17.04 -8.46 14.17
C GLU A 179 17.68 -7.73 12.98
N ASN A 180 16.87 -7.09 12.11
CA ASN A 180 17.34 -6.38 10.93
C ASN A 180 16.31 -5.35 10.45
N TYR A 181 16.58 -4.64 9.34
CA TYR A 181 15.73 -3.60 8.76
C TYR A 181 14.31 -4.09 8.45
N ILE A 182 13.36 -3.17 8.59
CA ILE A 182 11.99 -3.35 8.12
C ILE A 182 11.78 -2.46 6.91
N ASN A 183 11.86 -3.03 5.71
CA ASN A 183 11.71 -2.32 4.44
C ASN A 183 10.25 -2.13 4.04
N GLY A 184 9.41 -3.12 4.37
CA GLY A 184 8.05 -3.21 3.87
C GLY A 184 7.04 -2.39 4.65
N THR A 185 5.87 -2.23 4.07
CA THR A 185 4.68 -1.70 4.73
C THR A 185 4.04 -2.81 5.57
N PRO A 186 3.77 -2.61 6.86
CA PRO A 186 3.03 -3.59 7.66
C PRO A 186 1.60 -3.74 7.14
N ALA A 187 1.16 -4.97 6.89
CA ALA A 187 -0.23 -5.26 6.50
C ALA A 187 -1.10 -5.49 7.73
N ILE A 188 -2.37 -5.10 7.68
CA ILE A 188 -3.27 -5.18 8.83
C ILE A 188 -4.60 -5.79 8.41
N LEU A 189 -4.98 -6.88 9.07
CA LEU A 189 -6.26 -7.56 8.84
C LEU A 189 -6.71 -8.29 10.11
N ASN A 190 -8.01 -8.26 10.40
CA ASN A 190 -8.64 -9.03 11.49
C ASN A 190 -7.93 -8.87 12.85
N GLY A 191 -7.54 -7.64 13.22
CA GLY A 191 -6.86 -7.35 14.48
C GLY A 191 -5.44 -7.93 14.58
N LYS A 192 -4.76 -8.10 13.47
CA LYS A 192 -3.36 -8.54 13.40
C LYS A 192 -2.57 -7.59 12.50
N ILE A 193 -1.36 -7.27 12.92
CA ILE A 193 -0.34 -6.62 12.09
C ILE A 193 0.61 -7.72 11.63
N VAL A 194 0.85 -7.80 10.31
CA VAL A 194 1.76 -8.78 9.70
C VAL A 194 2.79 -8.07 8.88
N PHE A 195 4.06 -8.35 9.10
CA PHE A 195 5.17 -7.75 8.36
C PHE A 195 6.36 -8.70 8.25
N GLY A 196 7.16 -8.49 7.23
CA GLY A 196 8.44 -9.15 7.04
C GLY A 196 9.59 -8.21 7.31
N GLY A 197 10.76 -8.77 7.62
CA GLY A 197 12.01 -8.04 7.80
C GLY A 197 13.14 -8.60 6.95
N CYS A 198 14.25 -7.86 6.87
CA CYS A 198 15.49 -8.33 6.26
C CYS A 198 16.19 -9.44 7.07
N ASP A 199 15.65 -9.82 8.20
CA ASP A 199 16.06 -10.99 8.99
C ASP A 199 15.41 -12.31 8.54
N GLY A 200 14.57 -12.27 7.51
CA GLY A 200 13.89 -13.46 6.97
C GLY A 200 12.71 -13.94 7.80
N MET A 201 12.24 -13.15 8.75
CA MET A 201 11.12 -13.51 9.62
C MET A 201 9.83 -12.82 9.21
N LEU A 202 8.75 -13.60 9.05
CA LEU A 202 7.39 -13.05 8.98
C LEU A 202 6.81 -13.02 10.40
N ARG A 203 6.41 -11.82 10.86
CA ARG A 203 5.93 -11.58 12.23
C ARG A 203 4.45 -11.24 12.26
N VAL A 204 3.78 -11.71 13.32
CA VAL A 204 2.38 -11.38 13.62
C VAL A 204 2.32 -10.69 14.98
N VAL A 205 1.81 -9.47 15.00
CA VAL A 205 1.79 -8.59 16.19
C VAL A 205 0.35 -8.19 16.52
N ASP A 206 0.06 -8.13 17.82
CA ASP A 206 -1.20 -7.58 18.34
C ASP A 206 -1.16 -6.04 18.24
N PRO A 207 -2.12 -5.42 17.55
CA PRO A 207 -2.09 -3.98 17.31
C PRO A 207 -2.30 -3.13 18.56
N LEU A 208 -2.97 -3.65 19.59
CA LEU A 208 -3.27 -2.89 20.80
C LEU A 208 -2.08 -2.81 21.76
N THR A 209 -1.25 -3.85 21.77
CA THR A 209 -0.20 -4.02 22.78
C THR A 209 1.20 -4.04 22.22
N GLY A 210 1.36 -4.21 20.91
CA GLY A 210 2.66 -4.47 20.28
C GLY A 210 3.23 -5.84 20.62
N LYS A 211 2.46 -6.72 21.29
CA LYS A 211 2.96 -8.06 21.61
C LYS A 211 3.12 -8.87 20.34
N GLN A 212 4.33 -9.38 20.13
CA GLN A 212 4.60 -10.34 19.07
C GLN A 212 3.97 -11.67 19.44
N ASN A 213 2.92 -12.05 18.73
CA ASN A 213 2.19 -13.27 18.98
C ASN A 213 2.85 -14.47 18.32
N ASP A 214 3.40 -14.25 17.11
CA ASP A 214 3.98 -15.31 16.29
C ASP A 214 5.13 -14.80 15.44
N THR A 215 6.04 -15.75 15.14
CA THR A 215 7.13 -15.59 14.17
C THR A 215 7.19 -16.83 13.30
N ILE A 216 7.35 -16.64 11.99
CA ILE A 216 7.46 -17.71 11.00
C ILE A 216 8.78 -17.49 10.27
N ASP A 217 9.69 -18.44 10.38
CA ASP A 217 10.97 -18.38 9.71
C ASP A 217 10.81 -18.73 8.22
N ILE A 218 11.18 -17.78 7.36
CA ILE A 218 11.21 -17.91 5.90
C ILE A 218 12.61 -18.21 5.41
N GLY A 219 13.64 -17.78 6.16
CA GLY A 219 15.06 -18.04 5.93
C GLY A 219 15.70 -17.11 4.89
N VAL A 220 14.94 -16.24 4.21
CA VAL A 220 15.40 -15.30 3.18
C VAL A 220 14.77 -13.94 3.40
N TYR A 221 15.47 -12.88 3.07
CA TYR A 221 14.98 -11.51 3.21
C TYR A 221 13.62 -11.29 2.55
N ILE A 222 12.65 -10.84 3.34
CA ILE A 222 11.34 -10.44 2.85
C ILE A 222 11.45 -8.97 2.44
N ALA A 223 11.80 -8.73 1.18
CA ALA A 223 12.05 -7.38 0.66
C ALA A 223 10.75 -6.60 0.37
N SER A 224 9.63 -7.32 0.16
CA SER A 224 8.33 -6.74 -0.09
C SER A 224 7.45 -6.77 1.17
N SER A 225 6.22 -6.30 1.03
CA SER A 225 5.21 -6.40 2.10
C SER A 225 4.29 -7.59 1.86
N PRO A 226 3.75 -8.23 2.89
CA PRO A 226 2.73 -9.24 2.70
C PRO A 226 1.39 -8.58 2.31
N ALA A 227 0.65 -9.20 1.39
CA ALA A 227 -0.77 -8.94 1.17
C ALA A 227 -1.59 -9.95 1.96
N LEU A 228 -2.63 -9.49 2.67
CA LEU A 228 -3.44 -10.35 3.52
C LEU A 228 -4.82 -10.61 2.91
N ALA A 229 -5.26 -11.87 3.00
CA ALA A 229 -6.65 -12.24 2.74
C ALA A 229 -7.05 -13.38 3.68
N HIS A 230 -8.14 -13.20 4.44
CA HIS A 230 -8.55 -14.14 5.48
C HIS A 230 -7.42 -14.40 6.51
N ASP A 231 -6.99 -15.65 6.64
CA ASP A 231 -5.87 -16.06 7.50
C ASP A 231 -4.57 -16.25 6.72
N PHE A 232 -4.48 -15.79 5.48
CA PHE A 232 -3.32 -16.02 4.62
C PHE A 232 -2.55 -14.72 4.35
N ALA A 233 -1.22 -14.84 4.37
CA ALA A 233 -0.26 -13.83 3.92
C ALA A 233 0.40 -14.32 2.62
N TYR A 234 0.39 -13.47 1.60
CA TYR A 234 1.02 -13.71 0.30
C TYR A 234 2.13 -12.70 0.10
N PHE A 235 3.32 -13.14 -0.23
CA PHE A 235 4.48 -12.27 -0.44
C PHE A 235 5.54 -12.96 -1.30
N GLY A 236 6.58 -12.22 -1.66
CA GLY A 236 7.78 -12.76 -2.25
C GLY A 236 9.02 -12.34 -1.47
N ASP A 237 10.11 -13.05 -1.69
CA ASP A 237 11.41 -12.78 -1.09
C ASP A 237 12.43 -12.20 -2.10
N TYR A 238 13.63 -11.94 -1.61
CA TYR A 238 14.73 -11.38 -2.40
C TYR A 238 15.26 -12.37 -3.45
N ASP A 239 15.12 -13.66 -3.24
CA ASP A 239 15.52 -14.72 -4.19
C ASP A 239 14.41 -15.03 -5.22
N GLY A 240 13.32 -14.26 -5.21
CA GLY A 240 12.22 -14.41 -6.16
C GLY A 240 11.25 -15.53 -5.81
N THR A 241 11.36 -16.14 -4.65
CA THR A 241 10.41 -17.15 -4.18
C THR A 241 9.10 -16.50 -3.75
N LYS A 242 7.98 -17.12 -4.11
CA LYS A 242 6.63 -16.68 -3.79
C LYS A 242 6.04 -17.60 -2.73
N TYR A 243 5.32 -17.03 -1.77
CA TYR A 243 4.80 -17.74 -0.60
C TYR A 243 3.32 -17.51 -0.39
N CYS A 244 2.65 -18.53 0.13
CA CYS A 244 1.40 -18.43 0.86
C CYS A 244 1.61 -19.03 2.25
N VAL A 245 1.39 -18.24 3.28
CA VAL A 245 1.53 -18.64 4.67
C VAL A 245 0.21 -18.48 5.38
N ASN A 246 -0.27 -19.53 6.06
CA ASN A 246 -1.39 -19.39 6.98
C ASN A 246 -0.88 -18.86 8.31
N ILE A 247 -1.20 -17.59 8.62
CA ILE A 247 -0.71 -16.89 9.82
C ILE A 247 -1.35 -17.37 11.12
N ARG A 248 -2.48 -18.08 11.06
CA ARG A 248 -3.13 -18.68 12.24
C ARG A 248 -2.48 -20.00 12.64
N THR A 249 -2.18 -20.88 11.63
CA THR A 249 -1.57 -22.17 11.86
C THR A 249 -0.06 -22.17 11.78
N ARG A 250 0.55 -21.03 11.35
CA ARG A 250 1.99 -20.81 11.15
C ARG A 250 2.60 -21.72 10.09
N LYS A 251 1.81 -22.19 9.13
CA LYS A 251 2.25 -23.14 8.10
C LYS A 251 2.42 -22.44 6.76
N ILE A 252 3.53 -22.72 6.09
CA ILE A 252 3.67 -22.45 4.67
C ILE A 252 2.74 -23.42 3.93
N ILE A 253 1.75 -22.88 3.24
CA ILE A 253 0.75 -23.65 2.48
C ILE A 253 1.34 -24.05 1.14
N TRP A 254 1.98 -23.09 0.47
CA TRP A 254 2.75 -23.36 -0.74
C TRP A 254 3.93 -22.38 -0.84
N LYS A 255 4.95 -22.81 -1.56
CA LYS A 255 6.18 -22.09 -1.84
C LYS A 255 6.58 -22.39 -3.28
N ILE A 256 6.81 -21.33 -4.08
CA ILE A 256 7.16 -21.44 -5.49
C ILE A 256 8.53 -20.78 -5.66
N PRO A 257 9.58 -21.52 -6.01
CA PRO A 257 10.91 -20.98 -6.22
C PRO A 257 10.94 -19.84 -7.23
N GLY A 258 11.95 -19.00 -7.16
CA GLY A 258 12.28 -18.00 -8.19
C GLY A 258 12.51 -18.67 -9.55
N SER A 259 12.54 -17.86 -10.61
CA SER A 259 12.87 -18.34 -11.95
C SER A 259 14.39 -18.55 -12.09
N ASP A 260 14.80 -19.41 -13.04
CA ASP A 260 16.21 -19.61 -13.36
C ASP A 260 16.90 -18.34 -13.89
N GLU A 261 16.12 -17.38 -14.39
CA GLU A 261 16.58 -16.05 -14.82
C GLU A 261 16.91 -15.13 -13.62
N GLY A 262 16.61 -15.58 -12.38
CA GLY A 262 16.71 -14.79 -11.15
C GLY A 262 15.60 -13.73 -11.05
N GLY A 263 15.76 -12.78 -10.14
CA GLY A 263 14.88 -11.62 -10.00
C GLY A 263 14.06 -11.64 -8.71
N SER A 264 14.27 -10.61 -7.91
CA SER A 264 13.58 -10.41 -6.63
C SER A 264 12.10 -10.09 -6.83
N ILE A 265 11.31 -10.33 -5.78
CA ILE A 265 9.94 -9.86 -5.68
C ILE A 265 9.90 -8.61 -4.81
N LEU A 266 9.84 -7.45 -5.44
CA LEU A 266 9.78 -6.15 -4.76
C LEU A 266 8.33 -5.66 -4.59
N GLY A 267 7.47 -5.97 -5.56
CA GLY A 267 6.05 -5.60 -5.53
C GLY A 267 5.25 -6.47 -4.57
N ILE A 268 4.18 -5.88 -4.01
CA ILE A 268 3.21 -6.61 -3.18
C ILE A 268 2.25 -7.37 -4.08
N PRO A 269 1.95 -8.64 -3.80
CA PRO A 269 0.95 -9.39 -4.57
C PRO A 269 -0.43 -8.72 -4.57
N ALA A 270 -1.12 -8.76 -5.70
CA ALA A 270 -2.54 -8.44 -5.74
C ALA A 270 -3.36 -9.71 -5.52
N VAL A 271 -4.30 -9.67 -4.56
CA VAL A 271 -5.04 -10.84 -4.09
C VAL A 271 -6.49 -10.77 -4.56
N GLY A 272 -6.85 -11.66 -5.49
CA GLY A 272 -8.22 -11.90 -5.92
C GLY A 272 -8.91 -13.01 -5.13
N ASN A 273 -10.09 -13.42 -5.58
CA ASN A 273 -10.82 -14.49 -4.90
C ASN A 273 -10.11 -15.85 -5.01
N ASN A 274 -9.58 -16.16 -6.20
CA ASN A 274 -8.91 -17.44 -6.48
C ASN A 274 -7.53 -17.24 -7.14
N SER A 275 -7.02 -16.02 -7.18
CA SER A 275 -5.80 -15.68 -7.91
C SER A 275 -4.91 -14.75 -7.14
N ILE A 276 -3.61 -14.93 -7.28
CA ILE A 276 -2.56 -14.05 -6.80
C ILE A 276 -1.79 -13.56 -8.01
N VAL A 277 -1.71 -12.24 -8.17
CA VAL A 277 -0.95 -11.63 -9.26
C VAL A 277 0.26 -10.92 -8.68
N ILE A 278 1.45 -11.23 -9.17
CA ILE A 278 2.71 -10.72 -8.64
C ILE A 278 3.70 -10.42 -9.76
N GLY A 279 4.31 -9.22 -9.69
CA GLY A 279 5.39 -8.80 -10.58
C GLY A 279 6.75 -9.25 -10.06
N SER A 280 7.71 -9.45 -10.97
CA SER A 280 9.06 -9.87 -10.64
C SER A 280 10.09 -9.08 -11.45
N GLU A 281 11.32 -8.98 -10.93
CA GLU A 281 12.44 -8.39 -11.66
C GLU A 281 12.89 -9.22 -12.88
N ASP A 282 12.46 -10.50 -12.97
CA ASP A 282 12.66 -11.34 -14.16
C ASP A 282 11.83 -10.95 -15.37
N LYS A 283 11.12 -9.81 -15.31
CA LYS A 283 10.28 -9.21 -16.35
C LYS A 283 8.96 -9.93 -16.60
N TYR A 284 8.53 -10.77 -15.67
CA TYR A 284 7.22 -11.42 -15.77
C TYR A 284 6.23 -10.91 -14.72
N LEU A 285 4.99 -10.78 -15.14
CA LEU A 285 3.83 -10.76 -14.26
C LEU A 285 3.27 -12.17 -14.20
N TYR A 286 3.17 -12.72 -13.01
CA TYR A 286 2.67 -14.06 -12.78
C TYR A 286 1.28 -14.03 -12.16
N CYS A 287 0.43 -14.96 -12.56
CA CYS A 287 -0.82 -15.24 -11.88
C CYS A 287 -0.85 -16.70 -11.41
N TYR A 288 -1.05 -16.88 -10.12
CA TYR A 288 -1.13 -18.20 -9.49
C TYR A 288 -2.50 -18.40 -8.86
N ASN A 289 -2.93 -19.66 -8.76
CA ASN A 289 -4.06 -20.04 -7.93
C ASN A 289 -3.72 -19.76 -6.45
N SER A 290 -4.60 -19.06 -5.73
CA SER A 290 -4.34 -18.65 -4.35
C SER A 290 -4.27 -19.81 -3.36
N SER A 291 -4.96 -20.93 -3.63
CA SER A 291 -5.08 -22.06 -2.69
C SER A 291 -3.91 -23.04 -2.77
N ASP A 292 -3.38 -23.31 -3.97
CA ASP A 292 -2.36 -24.34 -4.20
C ASP A 292 -1.09 -23.85 -4.89
N GLY A 293 -1.02 -22.55 -5.25
CA GLY A 293 0.14 -21.96 -5.91
C GLY A 293 0.36 -22.41 -7.36
N LYS A 294 -0.61 -23.09 -7.98
CA LYS A 294 -0.48 -23.52 -9.37
C LYS A 294 -0.45 -22.31 -10.31
N LEU A 295 0.53 -22.27 -11.22
CA LEU A 295 0.60 -21.23 -12.24
C LEU A 295 -0.63 -21.28 -13.16
N LEU A 296 -1.37 -20.19 -13.25
CA LEU A 296 -2.50 -20.01 -14.14
C LEU A 296 -2.06 -19.42 -15.49
N TRP A 297 -1.29 -18.33 -15.44
CA TRP A 297 -0.68 -17.70 -16.59
C TRP A 297 0.50 -16.82 -16.18
N LYS A 298 1.34 -16.47 -17.15
CA LYS A 298 2.38 -15.44 -17.00
C LYS A 298 2.41 -14.55 -18.23
N TYR A 299 2.74 -13.27 -18.02
CA TYR A 299 2.87 -12.25 -19.07
C TYR A 299 4.26 -11.63 -19.02
N ARG A 300 4.97 -11.57 -20.17
CA ARG A 300 6.30 -11.00 -20.28
C ARG A 300 6.26 -9.53 -20.68
N THR A 301 7.02 -8.70 -19.97
CA THR A 301 7.32 -7.29 -20.29
C THR A 301 8.75 -7.14 -20.81
N ASN A 302 9.10 -5.93 -21.26
CA ASN A 302 10.47 -5.65 -21.71
C ASN A 302 11.38 -5.14 -20.57
N GLY A 303 10.82 -4.78 -19.42
CA GLY A 303 11.54 -4.36 -18.21
C GLY A 303 11.05 -5.09 -16.99
N ARG A 304 11.78 -5.03 -15.89
CA ARG A 304 11.36 -5.59 -14.63
C ARG A 304 10.07 -4.93 -14.12
N ILE A 305 9.37 -5.60 -13.20
CA ILE A 305 8.11 -5.13 -12.61
C ILE A 305 8.32 -4.93 -11.12
N ASP A 306 8.60 -3.69 -10.73
CA ASP A 306 8.87 -3.29 -9.34
C ASP A 306 7.57 -2.86 -8.62
N GLY A 307 6.66 -2.24 -9.36
CA GLY A 307 5.38 -1.78 -8.85
C GLY A 307 4.40 -2.92 -8.57
N SER A 308 3.54 -2.70 -7.59
CA SER A 308 2.50 -3.67 -7.22
C SER A 308 1.29 -3.54 -8.14
N ALA A 309 0.80 -4.65 -8.66
CA ALA A 309 -0.41 -4.67 -9.49
C ALA A 309 -1.68 -4.36 -8.67
N VAL A 310 -2.71 -3.87 -9.31
CA VAL A 310 -4.08 -3.72 -8.77
C VAL A 310 -5.02 -4.54 -9.63
N LEU A 311 -5.95 -5.25 -9.02
CA LEU A 311 -6.92 -6.06 -9.74
C LEU A 311 -8.37 -5.76 -9.33
N ASN A 312 -9.29 -6.04 -10.25
CA ASN A 312 -10.69 -6.19 -9.95
C ASN A 312 -11.16 -7.63 -10.26
N SER A 313 -12.47 -7.85 -10.41
CA SER A 313 -13.03 -9.17 -10.69
C SER A 313 -12.61 -9.76 -12.05
N THR A 314 -12.21 -8.93 -13.01
CA THR A 314 -11.99 -9.33 -14.42
C THR A 314 -10.64 -8.91 -14.99
N LYS A 315 -9.99 -7.92 -14.44
CA LYS A 315 -8.80 -7.26 -15.03
C LYS A 315 -7.69 -7.04 -14.01
N VAL A 316 -6.48 -6.90 -14.52
CA VAL A 316 -5.26 -6.53 -13.78
C VAL A 316 -4.66 -5.28 -14.39
N LEU A 317 -4.40 -4.26 -13.57
CA LEU A 317 -3.68 -3.04 -13.92
C LEU A 317 -2.30 -3.08 -13.26
N PHE A 318 -1.23 -2.86 -14.02
CA PHE A 318 0.13 -2.81 -13.51
C PHE A 318 1.03 -1.92 -14.35
N THR A 319 2.24 -1.65 -13.84
CA THR A 319 3.25 -0.79 -14.46
C THR A 319 4.58 -1.54 -14.55
N GLY A 320 5.40 -1.17 -15.53
CA GLY A 320 6.71 -1.78 -15.74
C GLY A 320 7.83 -0.75 -15.86
N MET A 321 9.04 -1.19 -15.55
CA MET A 321 10.29 -0.43 -15.78
C MET A 321 10.63 -0.24 -17.26
N ASP A 322 9.87 -0.87 -18.17
CA ASP A 322 9.88 -0.60 -19.60
C ASP A 322 9.09 0.67 -19.99
N GLY A 323 8.53 1.36 -19.01
CA GLY A 323 7.79 2.60 -19.21
C GLY A 323 6.35 2.42 -19.65
N TYR A 324 5.82 1.22 -19.56
CA TYR A 324 4.44 0.95 -19.93
C TYR A 324 3.51 0.80 -18.72
N VAL A 325 2.27 1.23 -18.93
CA VAL A 325 1.10 0.89 -18.11
C VAL A 325 0.31 -0.17 -18.88
N TYR A 326 -0.11 -1.22 -18.20
CA TYR A 326 -0.77 -2.38 -18.80
C TYR A 326 -2.12 -2.69 -18.13
N ILE A 327 -3.09 -3.12 -18.94
CA ILE A 327 -4.30 -3.79 -18.44
C ILE A 327 -4.40 -5.16 -19.14
N LEU A 328 -4.46 -6.21 -18.33
CA LEU A 328 -4.64 -7.59 -18.79
C LEU A 328 -5.97 -8.17 -18.29
N GLY A 329 -6.47 -9.18 -18.96
CA GLY A 329 -7.53 -10.05 -18.45
C GLY A 329 -7.03 -10.87 -17.25
N LEU A 330 -7.79 -10.87 -16.15
CA LEU A 330 -7.42 -11.64 -14.96
C LEU A 330 -7.49 -13.16 -15.20
N ALA A 331 -8.42 -13.60 -16.05
CA ALA A 331 -8.65 -15.02 -16.29
C ALA A 331 -7.55 -15.68 -17.14
N ASP A 332 -6.98 -14.96 -18.10
CA ASP A 332 -6.13 -15.53 -19.14
C ASP A 332 -4.79 -14.81 -19.36
N GLY A 333 -4.58 -13.64 -18.70
CA GLY A 333 -3.39 -12.83 -18.86
C GLY A 333 -3.26 -12.13 -20.23
N ASN A 334 -4.30 -12.16 -21.06
CA ASN A 334 -4.28 -11.52 -22.36
C ASN A 334 -4.28 -10.00 -22.23
N LYS A 335 -3.44 -9.33 -23.02
CA LYS A 335 -3.35 -7.87 -23.02
C LYS A 335 -4.61 -7.25 -23.61
N ILE A 336 -5.31 -6.45 -22.79
CA ILE A 336 -6.46 -5.66 -23.18
C ILE A 336 -6.03 -4.29 -23.69
N TRP A 337 -5.11 -3.64 -22.95
CA TRP A 337 -4.65 -2.29 -23.26
C TRP A 337 -3.25 -2.04 -22.72
N SER A 338 -2.53 -1.12 -23.35
CA SER A 338 -1.27 -0.61 -22.83
C SER A 338 -1.02 0.82 -23.28
N PHE A 339 -0.27 1.57 -22.48
CA PHE A 339 0.13 2.95 -22.75
C PHE A 339 1.62 3.11 -22.48
N ASN A 340 2.37 3.71 -23.43
CA ASN A 340 3.78 4.03 -23.26
C ASN A 340 3.92 5.43 -22.65
N ALA A 341 4.39 5.51 -21.41
CA ALA A 341 4.69 6.76 -20.72
C ALA A 341 6.06 7.35 -21.11
N GLY A 342 6.90 6.59 -21.82
CA GLY A 342 8.21 7.03 -22.31
C GLY A 342 9.31 7.12 -21.24
N THR A 343 9.03 6.69 -20.01
CA THR A 343 9.98 6.67 -18.90
C THR A 343 9.62 5.53 -17.94
N PRO A 344 10.61 4.92 -17.25
CA PRO A 344 10.35 3.84 -16.30
C PRO A 344 9.30 4.18 -15.24
N ILE A 345 8.54 3.17 -14.81
CA ILE A 345 7.50 3.29 -13.80
C ILE A 345 7.70 2.21 -12.74
N SER A 346 8.11 2.61 -11.54
CA SER A 346 8.23 1.74 -10.35
C SER A 346 7.07 1.90 -9.39
N SER A 347 6.24 2.93 -9.56
CA SER A 347 5.09 3.18 -8.68
C SER A 347 3.96 2.18 -8.90
N SER A 348 3.21 1.93 -7.84
CA SER A 348 1.95 1.18 -7.90
C SER A 348 0.80 2.11 -8.29
N PRO A 349 -0.17 1.66 -9.10
CA PRO A 349 -1.35 2.45 -9.44
C PRO A 349 -2.23 2.75 -8.22
N ALA A 350 -2.84 3.96 -8.20
CA ALA A 350 -3.98 4.25 -7.34
C ALA A 350 -5.26 4.31 -8.20
N VAL A 351 -6.35 3.73 -7.72
CA VAL A 351 -7.58 3.55 -8.52
C VAL A 351 -8.80 4.04 -7.75
N ILE A 352 -9.57 4.93 -8.38
CA ILE A 352 -10.88 5.39 -7.87
C ILE A 352 -11.84 5.59 -9.04
N ASP A 353 -13.10 5.18 -8.92
CA ASP A 353 -14.22 5.51 -9.84
C ASP A 353 -13.88 5.32 -11.34
N GLY A 354 -13.24 4.19 -11.69
CA GLY A 354 -12.85 3.93 -13.07
C GLY A 354 -11.71 4.82 -13.61
N ARG A 355 -11.12 5.66 -12.75
CA ARG A 355 -9.89 6.41 -13.03
C ARG A 355 -8.72 5.77 -12.30
N PHE A 356 -7.52 5.94 -12.85
CA PHE A 356 -6.30 5.54 -12.17
C PHE A 356 -5.18 6.56 -12.38
N TYR A 357 -4.30 6.61 -11.40
CA TYR A 357 -3.23 7.59 -11.30
C TYR A 357 -1.89 6.87 -11.17
N ILE A 358 -0.92 7.29 -11.97
CA ILE A 358 0.40 6.67 -12.08
C ILE A 358 1.48 7.73 -11.92
N LEU A 359 2.48 7.45 -11.10
CA LEU A 359 3.69 8.26 -11.00
C LEU A 359 4.81 7.63 -11.83
N THR A 360 5.40 8.39 -12.73
CA THR A 360 6.57 7.98 -13.50
C THR A 360 7.87 8.39 -12.79
N GLN A 361 8.97 7.69 -13.01
CA GLN A 361 10.23 7.99 -12.32
C GLN A 361 10.75 9.41 -12.58
N ASP A 362 10.45 10.01 -13.72
CA ASP A 362 10.82 11.40 -14.02
C ASP A 362 9.93 12.45 -13.35
N GLY A 363 9.07 12.03 -12.42
CA GLY A 363 8.22 12.90 -11.59
C GLY A 363 6.98 13.43 -12.29
N ARG A 364 6.42 12.73 -13.27
CA ARG A 364 5.11 13.03 -13.82
C ARG A 364 4.01 12.23 -13.12
N LEU A 365 2.94 12.91 -12.75
CA LEU A 365 1.69 12.27 -12.38
C LEU A 365 0.79 12.21 -13.63
N LEU A 366 0.35 11.01 -13.99
CA LEU A 366 -0.53 10.72 -15.12
C LEU A 366 -1.90 10.32 -14.57
N ALA A 367 -2.97 10.88 -15.11
CA ALA A 367 -4.34 10.47 -14.80
C ALA A 367 -4.99 9.86 -16.03
N PHE A 368 -5.62 8.71 -15.84
CA PHE A 368 -6.33 7.96 -16.88
C PHE A 368 -7.78 7.72 -16.50
N GLY A 369 -8.65 7.61 -17.51
CA GLY A 369 -10.07 7.31 -17.31
C GLY A 369 -10.80 7.17 -18.63
N SER A 370 -12.13 7.01 -18.56
CA SER A 370 -13.02 7.21 -19.70
C SER A 370 -13.16 8.71 -19.96
N ASN A 371 -13.39 9.10 -21.23
CA ASN A 371 -13.74 10.48 -21.59
C ASN A 371 -15.07 10.88 -20.98
#